data_c4f1ace898b38b002b672b2566068ee6
#
_entry.id   c4f1ace898b38b002b672b2566068ee6
#
_cell.length_a   1.000
_cell.length_b   1.000
_cell.length_c   1.000
_cell.angle_alpha   90.00
_cell.angle_beta   90.00
_cell.angle_gamma   90.00
#
_symmetry.space_group_name_H-M   'P 1'
#
loop_
_entity.id
_entity.type
_entity.pdbx_description
1 polymer ?
#
loop_
_entity_poly.entity_id
_entity_poly.type
_entity_poly.pdbx_seq_one_letter_code
_entity_poly.pdbx_strand_id
1 'polypeptide(L)'
;MRLKIIGFLKCHPRILNFFYAVFGVALNFLGLFVRKKKKIVFASYGGRKLDDSPYVLYKEICGRKEFDDYELIWAFVDPDAHELKRGRKVKIDTPAFFMALLSAKIWISNTGIDRDVGISKKRVISIETWHGCPLKKICGEEHTTSMQNDKLHKGKKDASTIRCAQSEHDLEIFARVFNAEKESFLLSDLPRNDELVGKKTVEEINAIKAKLNIPTEKKVILYMPTYREYLVDESYNNYIKPPMTLTKWAEALSDEYVLLFRAHYAVNKALDLKNDGFVFDVSSYPRINELYIVSDILISDYSSAYMDYAILERPMLCFAYDLEEYEEKRGLYLKLDEALPCEICDNEDALISQIVDLNYEEASAKTRIFKERFAPFAGNASKTVVEEIVKRL
;
A
#
# COMPACT_ATOMS: atom_id res chain seq x y z
N MET A 1 -14.79 -18.48 24.78
CA MET A 1 -15.64 -19.13 23.76
C MET A 1 -15.43 -18.51 22.36
N ARG A 2 -15.54 -17.18 22.19
CA ARG A 2 -15.38 -16.48 20.89
C ARG A 2 -14.02 -16.75 20.19
N LEU A 3 -12.90 -16.69 20.91
CA LEU A 3 -11.56 -16.96 20.35
C LEU A 3 -11.36 -18.42 19.91
N LYS A 4 -11.95 -19.38 20.62
CA LYS A 4 -11.90 -20.81 20.23
C LYS A 4 -12.70 -21.09 18.95
N ILE A 5 -13.84 -20.42 18.76
CA ILE A 5 -14.66 -20.53 17.53
C ILE A 5 -13.92 -19.93 16.35
N ILE A 6 -13.29 -18.77 16.50
CA ILE A 6 -12.50 -18.10 15.45
C ILE A 6 -11.28 -18.97 15.08
N GLY A 7 -10.58 -19.54 16.07
CA GLY A 7 -9.48 -20.47 15.84
C GLY A 7 -9.92 -21.71 15.08
N PHE A 8 -11.03 -22.34 15.50
CA PHE A 8 -11.59 -23.49 14.81
C PHE A 8 -11.97 -23.19 13.35
N LEU A 9 -12.63 -22.04 13.10
CA LEU A 9 -13.03 -21.64 11.75
C LEU A 9 -11.82 -21.39 10.84
N LYS A 10 -10.74 -20.80 11.35
CA LYS A 10 -9.49 -20.60 10.60
C LYS A 10 -8.83 -21.92 10.19
N CYS A 11 -8.94 -22.95 11.03
CA CYS A 11 -8.43 -24.27 10.73
C CYS A 11 -9.33 -25.07 9.75
N HIS A 12 -10.54 -24.56 9.43
CA HIS A 12 -11.50 -25.24 8.56
C HIS A 12 -11.98 -24.31 7.43
N PRO A 13 -11.15 -24.01 6.41
CA PRO A 13 -11.45 -23.02 5.38
C PRO A 13 -12.77 -23.28 4.63
N ARG A 14 -13.13 -24.55 4.42
CA ARG A 14 -14.41 -24.89 3.75
C ARG A 14 -15.64 -24.47 4.56
N ILE A 15 -15.58 -24.62 5.90
CA ILE A 15 -16.66 -24.21 6.80
C ILE A 15 -16.74 -22.67 6.84
N LEU A 16 -15.59 -22.01 6.90
CA LEU A 16 -15.52 -20.55 6.88
C LEU A 16 -16.09 -19.97 5.58
N ASN A 17 -15.70 -20.52 4.43
CA ASN A 17 -16.21 -20.11 3.12
C ASN A 17 -17.71 -20.34 2.97
N PHE A 18 -18.23 -21.46 3.48
CA PHE A 18 -19.69 -21.72 3.52
C PHE A 18 -20.40 -20.68 4.39
N PHE A 19 -19.87 -20.37 5.56
CA PHE A 19 -20.42 -19.32 6.42
C PHE A 19 -20.44 -17.95 5.73
N TYR A 20 -19.36 -17.54 5.09
CA TYR A 20 -19.33 -16.28 4.31
C TYR A 20 -20.34 -16.28 3.17
N ALA A 21 -20.48 -17.39 2.46
CA ALA A 21 -21.48 -17.50 1.37
C ALA A 21 -22.91 -17.34 1.89
N VAL A 22 -23.27 -18.04 2.96
CA VAL A 22 -24.63 -17.93 3.58
C VAL A 22 -24.87 -16.52 4.12
N PHE A 23 -23.86 -15.94 4.80
CA PHE A 23 -23.95 -14.58 5.32
C PHE A 23 -24.10 -13.55 4.18
N GLY A 24 -23.35 -13.73 3.09
CA GLY A 24 -23.46 -12.90 1.90
C GLY A 24 -24.85 -12.96 1.25
N VAL A 25 -25.42 -14.16 1.15
CA VAL A 25 -26.80 -14.32 0.64
C VAL A 25 -27.79 -13.58 1.54
N ALA A 26 -27.68 -13.71 2.87
CA ALA A 26 -28.55 -13.02 3.81
C ALA A 26 -28.42 -11.50 3.72
N LEU A 27 -27.19 -10.96 3.61
CA LEU A 27 -26.97 -9.52 3.45
C LEU A 27 -27.49 -9.02 2.11
N ASN A 28 -27.32 -9.78 1.03
CA ASN A 28 -27.86 -9.41 -0.29
C ASN A 28 -29.37 -9.40 -0.28
N PHE A 29 -30.02 -10.37 0.36
CA PHE A 29 -31.47 -10.39 0.54
C PHE A 29 -31.94 -9.18 1.36
N LEU A 30 -31.33 -8.90 2.49
CA LEU A 30 -31.60 -7.69 3.29
C LEU A 30 -31.41 -6.42 2.46
N GLY A 31 -30.37 -6.37 1.64
CA GLY A 31 -30.05 -5.25 0.76
C GLY A 31 -31.12 -4.91 -0.26
N LEU A 32 -32.03 -5.86 -0.60
CA LEU A 32 -33.16 -5.57 -1.49
C LEU A 32 -34.16 -4.59 -0.85
N PHE A 33 -34.30 -4.61 0.45
CA PHE A 33 -35.23 -3.78 1.22
C PHE A 33 -34.57 -2.50 1.75
N VAL A 34 -33.24 -2.40 1.71
CA VAL A 34 -32.53 -1.21 2.19
C VAL A 34 -32.45 -0.16 1.07
N ARG A 35 -33.03 1.02 1.34
CA ARG A 35 -32.95 2.17 0.41
C ARG A 35 -31.54 2.74 0.41
N LYS A 36 -30.97 2.96 -0.78
CA LYS A 36 -29.72 3.69 -0.95
C LYS A 36 -29.89 5.17 -0.57
N LYS A 37 -28.95 5.69 0.20
CA LYS A 37 -28.92 7.07 0.70
C LYS A 37 -27.63 7.74 0.24
N LYS A 38 -27.55 9.05 0.29
CA LYS A 38 -26.35 9.84 0.03
C LYS A 38 -25.31 9.59 1.15
N LYS A 39 -24.66 8.44 1.09
CA LYS A 39 -23.65 8.00 2.04
C LYS A 39 -22.43 7.47 1.28
N ILE A 40 -21.25 7.77 1.82
CA ILE A 40 -19.95 7.24 1.36
C ILE A 40 -19.35 6.46 2.51
N VAL A 41 -18.97 5.20 2.27
CA VAL A 41 -18.25 4.38 3.24
C VAL A 41 -16.81 4.25 2.81
N PHE A 42 -15.90 4.57 3.71
CA PHE A 42 -14.45 4.47 3.52
C PHE A 42 -13.87 3.39 4.40
N ALA A 43 -12.87 2.69 3.89
CA ALA A 43 -11.99 1.81 4.68
C ALA A 43 -10.58 1.80 4.07
N SER A 44 -9.57 1.84 4.94
CA SER A 44 -8.17 1.70 4.52
C SER A 44 -7.52 0.54 5.27
N TYR A 45 -6.82 -0.33 4.53
CA TYR A 45 -6.18 -1.55 5.06
C TYR A 45 -7.11 -2.39 5.96
N GLY A 46 -8.36 -2.61 5.49
CA GLY A 46 -9.36 -3.35 6.25
C GLY A 46 -9.74 -2.66 7.57
N GLY A 47 -9.74 -1.34 7.61
CA GLY A 47 -10.11 -0.53 8.76
C GLY A 47 -9.00 -0.33 9.81
N ARG A 48 -7.75 -0.66 9.49
CA ARG A 48 -6.62 -0.52 10.43
C ARG A 48 -5.99 0.86 10.44
N LYS A 49 -6.17 1.66 9.38
CA LYS A 49 -5.49 2.96 9.23
C LYS A 49 -6.44 4.04 8.72
N LEU A 50 -6.12 5.30 9.05
CA LEU A 50 -6.67 6.49 8.44
C LEU A 50 -5.57 7.08 7.54
N ASP A 51 -5.31 6.44 6.40
CA ASP A 51 -4.19 6.77 5.52
C ASP A 51 -4.45 6.28 4.09
N ASP A 52 -3.44 6.40 3.20
CA ASP A 52 -3.45 5.90 1.84
C ASP A 52 -4.49 6.59 0.93
N SER A 53 -4.73 6.04 -0.25
CA SER A 53 -5.63 6.58 -1.25
C SER A 53 -7.06 6.86 -0.75
N PRO A 54 -7.69 6.00 0.08
CA PRO A 54 -9.01 6.30 0.64
C PRO A 54 -9.02 7.58 1.48
N TYR A 55 -7.93 7.90 2.20
CA TYR A 55 -7.84 9.13 2.98
C TYR A 55 -7.64 10.36 2.11
N VAL A 56 -6.85 10.25 1.05
CA VAL A 56 -6.68 11.35 0.08
C VAL A 56 -7.99 11.65 -0.63
N LEU A 57 -8.72 10.61 -1.07
CA LEU A 57 -10.06 10.77 -1.65
C LEU A 57 -11.08 11.36 -0.67
N TYR A 58 -11.01 10.99 0.61
CA TYR A 58 -11.85 11.60 1.64
C TYR A 58 -11.56 13.10 1.78
N LYS A 59 -10.28 13.52 1.78
CA LYS A 59 -9.91 14.95 1.83
C LYS A 59 -10.43 15.71 0.62
N GLU A 60 -10.28 15.15 -0.58
CA GLU A 60 -10.79 15.74 -1.82
C GLU A 60 -12.32 15.87 -1.79
N ILE A 61 -13.03 14.82 -1.39
CA ILE A 61 -14.49 14.81 -1.25
C ILE A 61 -14.97 15.83 -0.21
N CYS A 62 -14.26 16.01 0.91
CA CYS A 62 -14.59 17.02 1.90
C CYS A 62 -14.54 18.47 1.37
N GLY A 63 -13.72 18.72 0.34
CA GLY A 63 -13.57 20.03 -0.32
C GLY A 63 -14.56 20.28 -1.46
N ARG A 64 -15.40 19.31 -1.83
CA ARG A 64 -16.29 19.38 -3.00
C ARG A 64 -17.74 19.60 -2.62
N LYS A 65 -18.39 20.61 -3.19
CA LYS A 65 -19.81 20.95 -2.96
C LYS A 65 -20.78 19.85 -3.34
N GLU A 66 -20.44 19.05 -4.34
CA GLU A 66 -21.25 17.91 -4.82
C GLU A 66 -21.50 16.86 -3.72
N PHE A 67 -20.71 16.88 -2.67
CA PHE A 67 -20.78 15.95 -1.54
C PHE A 67 -21.19 16.61 -0.21
N ASP A 68 -21.64 17.86 -0.21
CA ASP A 68 -22.01 18.56 1.03
C ASP A 68 -23.15 17.87 1.78
N ASP A 69 -24.10 17.27 1.06
CA ASP A 69 -25.24 16.56 1.61
C ASP A 69 -24.99 15.04 1.79
N TYR A 70 -23.75 14.57 1.57
CA TYR A 70 -23.39 13.18 1.80
C TYR A 70 -22.93 12.95 3.24
N GLU A 71 -23.43 11.88 3.85
CA GLU A 71 -22.93 11.35 5.11
C GLU A 71 -21.66 10.55 4.83
N LEU A 72 -20.51 11.00 5.39
CA LEU A 72 -19.23 10.32 5.29
C LEU A 72 -19.06 9.36 6.47
N ILE A 73 -18.74 8.10 6.19
CA ILE A 73 -18.65 7.03 7.20
C ILE A 73 -17.32 6.32 7.03
N TRP A 74 -16.49 6.37 8.07
CA TRP A 74 -15.26 5.61 8.11
C TRP A 74 -15.41 4.33 8.92
N ALA A 75 -15.01 3.20 8.35
CA ALA A 75 -15.01 1.90 9.01
C ALA A 75 -13.62 1.60 9.58
N PHE A 76 -13.53 1.40 10.89
CA PHE A 76 -12.28 1.13 11.61
C PHE A 76 -12.37 -0.14 12.45
N VAL A 77 -11.24 -0.81 12.63
CA VAL A 77 -11.07 -1.87 13.64
C VAL A 77 -11.20 -1.28 15.03
N ASP A 78 -10.52 -0.14 15.26
CA ASP A 78 -10.60 0.66 16.48
C ASP A 78 -11.01 2.10 16.12
N PRO A 79 -12.31 2.44 16.22
CA PRO A 79 -12.80 3.77 15.90
C PRO A 79 -12.25 4.87 16.81
N ASP A 80 -11.90 4.55 18.06
CA ASP A 80 -11.47 5.55 19.05
C ASP A 80 -10.02 6.01 18.81
N ALA A 81 -9.22 5.21 18.10
CA ALA A 81 -7.84 5.53 17.75
C ALA A 81 -7.70 6.61 16.65
N HIS A 82 -8.80 7.07 16.05
CA HIS A 82 -8.74 7.97 14.90
C HIS A 82 -9.70 9.15 15.06
N GLU A 83 -9.31 10.33 14.55
CA GLU A 83 -10.14 11.51 14.47
C GLU A 83 -10.48 11.90 13.03
N LEU A 84 -11.70 12.34 12.79
CA LEU A 84 -12.19 12.79 11.48
C LEU A 84 -12.58 14.27 11.52
N LYS A 85 -12.24 14.99 10.46
CA LYS A 85 -12.71 16.38 10.29
C LYS A 85 -14.21 16.46 10.01
N ARG A 86 -14.76 15.47 9.28
CA ARG A 86 -16.17 15.42 8.87
C ARG A 86 -16.65 13.96 8.81
N GLY A 87 -17.88 13.71 9.21
CA GLY A 87 -18.50 12.40 9.14
C GLY A 87 -18.47 11.66 10.47
N ARG A 88 -18.76 10.37 10.44
CA ARG A 88 -18.78 9.51 11.63
C ARG A 88 -17.98 8.22 11.41
N LYS A 89 -17.68 7.56 12.51
CA LYS A 89 -16.94 6.32 12.57
C LYS A 89 -17.86 5.13 12.84
N VAL A 90 -17.56 3.97 12.27
CA VAL A 90 -18.21 2.70 12.58
C VAL A 90 -17.15 1.64 12.84
N LYS A 91 -17.43 0.73 13.76
CA LYS A 91 -16.56 -0.42 13.96
C LYS A 91 -16.79 -1.44 12.85
N ILE A 92 -15.71 -1.86 12.18
CA ILE A 92 -15.76 -2.85 11.11
C ILE A 92 -16.29 -4.21 11.64
N ASP A 93 -16.86 -5.03 10.78
CA ASP A 93 -17.42 -6.35 11.11
C ASP A 93 -18.55 -6.32 12.16
N THR A 94 -19.27 -5.18 12.25
CA THR A 94 -20.47 -5.03 13.11
C THR A 94 -21.76 -4.88 12.26
N PRO A 95 -22.95 -5.11 12.81
CA PRO A 95 -24.20 -4.83 12.13
C PRO A 95 -24.30 -3.40 11.60
N ALA A 96 -23.78 -2.40 12.36
CA ALA A 96 -23.77 -1.00 11.95
C ALA A 96 -22.90 -0.79 10.70
N PHE A 97 -21.77 -1.48 10.59
CA PHE A 97 -20.91 -1.46 9.40
C PHE A 97 -21.61 -2.04 8.17
N PHE A 98 -22.20 -3.23 8.28
CA PHE A 98 -22.90 -3.85 7.15
C PHE A 98 -24.13 -3.03 6.73
N MET A 99 -24.86 -2.45 7.68
CA MET A 99 -25.98 -1.54 7.37
C MET A 99 -25.47 -0.24 6.70
N ALA A 100 -24.29 0.27 7.06
CA ALA A 100 -23.68 1.38 6.36
C ALA A 100 -23.38 1.01 4.90
N LEU A 101 -22.75 -0.14 4.64
CA LEU A 101 -22.49 -0.64 3.29
C LEU A 101 -23.78 -0.82 2.48
N LEU A 102 -24.79 -1.51 3.04
CA LEU A 102 -26.05 -1.77 2.35
C LEU A 102 -26.79 -0.49 2.00
N SER A 103 -26.70 0.56 2.82
CA SER A 103 -27.41 1.83 2.60
C SER A 103 -26.62 2.89 1.82
N ALA A 104 -25.30 2.71 1.65
CA ALA A 104 -24.45 3.69 0.98
C ALA A 104 -24.57 3.60 -0.56
N LYS A 105 -24.41 4.76 -1.23
CA LYS A 105 -24.28 4.86 -2.69
C LYS A 105 -22.84 4.65 -3.16
N ILE A 106 -21.85 4.96 -2.33
CA ILE A 106 -20.44 4.96 -2.70
C ILE A 106 -19.63 4.19 -1.65
N TRP A 107 -18.75 3.32 -2.12
CA TRP A 107 -17.74 2.64 -1.30
C TRP A 107 -16.36 2.99 -1.81
N ILE A 108 -15.43 3.30 -0.91
CA ILE A 108 -14.04 3.65 -1.25
C ILE A 108 -13.11 2.86 -0.34
N SER A 109 -12.23 2.04 -0.94
CA SER A 109 -11.22 1.33 -0.19
C SER A 109 -9.97 1.01 -1.01
N ASN A 110 -8.89 0.60 -0.33
CA ASN A 110 -7.67 0.07 -0.95
C ASN A 110 -7.50 -1.44 -0.72
N THR A 111 -8.51 -2.07 -0.13
CA THR A 111 -8.64 -3.52 0.08
C THR A 111 -10.12 -3.86 0.04
N GLY A 112 -10.51 -5.12 -0.12
CA GLY A 112 -11.92 -5.52 -0.19
C GLY A 112 -12.77 -4.99 0.97
N ILE A 113 -13.60 -3.96 0.72
CA ILE A 113 -14.41 -3.31 1.75
C ILE A 113 -15.54 -4.20 2.27
N ASP A 114 -16.05 -5.10 1.42
CA ASP A 114 -17.14 -6.03 1.75
C ASP A 114 -16.68 -7.24 2.57
N ARG A 115 -15.40 -7.31 2.92
CA ARG A 115 -14.80 -8.35 3.77
C ARG A 115 -14.95 -9.76 3.18
N ASP A 116 -14.87 -9.86 1.86
CA ASP A 116 -15.01 -11.10 1.08
C ASP A 116 -16.37 -11.82 1.27
N VAL A 117 -17.36 -11.09 1.78
CA VAL A 117 -18.72 -11.61 1.99
C VAL A 117 -19.53 -11.64 0.70
N GLY A 118 -19.06 -10.95 -0.34
CA GLY A 118 -19.72 -10.92 -1.64
C GLY A 118 -21.02 -10.11 -1.67
N ILE A 119 -21.02 -8.92 -1.06
CA ILE A 119 -22.16 -8.00 -1.11
C ILE A 119 -22.29 -7.42 -2.52
N SER A 120 -23.50 -7.44 -3.06
CA SER A 120 -23.79 -6.96 -4.42
C SER A 120 -23.48 -5.47 -4.60
N LYS A 121 -22.69 -5.17 -5.63
CA LYS A 121 -22.29 -3.80 -6.03
C LYS A 121 -23.22 -3.18 -7.07
N LYS A 122 -24.30 -3.86 -7.52
CA LYS A 122 -25.15 -3.41 -8.64
C LYS A 122 -25.76 -2.01 -8.50
N ARG A 123 -25.91 -1.49 -7.27
CA ARG A 123 -26.47 -0.16 -6.98
C ARG A 123 -25.49 0.68 -6.17
N VAL A 124 -24.19 0.46 -6.37
CA VAL A 124 -23.11 1.11 -5.61
C VAL A 124 -22.02 1.53 -6.57
N ILE A 125 -21.52 2.73 -6.44
CA ILE A 125 -20.28 3.17 -7.05
C ILE A 125 -19.16 2.67 -6.12
N SER A 126 -18.46 1.62 -6.54
CA SER A 126 -17.36 1.02 -5.76
C SER A 126 -16.02 1.49 -6.30
N ILE A 127 -15.17 2.03 -5.44
CA ILE A 127 -13.82 2.46 -5.76
C ILE A 127 -12.85 1.56 -5.01
N GLU A 128 -11.97 0.90 -5.76
CA GLU A 128 -10.92 0.03 -5.24
C GLU A 128 -9.56 0.56 -5.74
N THR A 129 -8.84 1.26 -4.88
CA THR A 129 -7.60 1.91 -5.31
C THR A 129 -6.40 0.99 -5.31
N TRP A 130 -6.53 -0.19 -4.66
CA TRP A 130 -5.41 -1.03 -4.31
C TRP A 130 -4.38 -0.24 -3.45
N HIS A 131 -3.15 -0.77 -3.31
CA HIS A 131 -2.17 -0.17 -2.38
C HIS A 131 -0.71 -0.37 -2.83
N GLY A 132 -0.46 -0.53 -4.12
CA GLY A 132 0.88 -0.60 -4.72
C GLY A 132 0.89 -1.29 -6.07
N CYS A 133 1.91 -0.98 -6.88
CA CYS A 133 2.18 -1.62 -8.15
C CYS A 133 2.56 -3.11 -7.96
N PRO A 134 2.13 -4.03 -8.81
CA PRO A 134 2.42 -5.46 -8.67
C PRO A 134 3.81 -5.81 -9.19
N LEU A 135 4.84 -5.62 -8.37
CA LEU A 135 6.18 -6.13 -8.65
C LEU A 135 6.28 -7.62 -8.33
N LYS A 136 5.68 -8.03 -7.22
CA LYS A 136 5.58 -9.43 -6.76
C LYS A 136 4.32 -10.09 -7.31
N LYS A 137 4.36 -11.40 -7.55
CA LYS A 137 3.16 -12.18 -7.87
C LYS A 137 2.14 -12.12 -6.74
N ILE A 138 0.86 -11.95 -7.07
CA ILE A 138 -0.25 -11.73 -6.14
C ILE A 138 -1.48 -12.55 -6.53
N CYS A 139 -2.42 -12.69 -5.60
CA CYS A 139 -3.79 -13.21 -5.84
C CYS A 139 -3.80 -14.61 -6.47
N GLY A 140 -2.97 -15.53 -5.97
CA GLY A 140 -2.92 -16.92 -6.37
C GLY A 140 -1.96 -17.24 -7.50
N GLU A 141 -1.21 -16.25 -8.00
CA GLU A 141 -0.10 -16.47 -8.95
C GLU A 141 1.25 -16.69 -8.24
N GLU A 142 1.28 -16.57 -6.90
CA GLU A 142 2.45 -16.84 -6.07
C GLU A 142 2.90 -18.30 -6.20
N HIS A 143 4.22 -18.55 -6.08
CA HIS A 143 4.78 -19.89 -6.24
C HIS A 143 4.53 -20.78 -5.01
N THR A 144 4.40 -20.22 -3.82
CA THR A 144 4.16 -20.98 -2.59
C THR A 144 2.68 -21.24 -2.33
N THR A 145 2.35 -22.49 -2.06
CA THR A 145 0.99 -23.02 -1.85
C THR A 145 0.24 -22.45 -0.63
N SER A 146 0.93 -21.89 0.34
CA SER A 146 0.29 -21.32 1.54
C SER A 146 -0.60 -20.12 1.25
N MET A 147 -0.40 -19.45 0.12
CA MET A 147 -1.17 -18.27 -0.33
C MET A 147 -2.14 -18.59 -1.49
N GLN A 148 -2.12 -19.82 -2.03
CA GLN A 148 -3.01 -20.23 -3.14
C GLN A 148 -4.50 -20.31 -2.78
N ASN A 149 -4.90 -19.93 -1.56
CA ASN A 149 -6.31 -19.95 -1.15
C ASN A 149 -7.16 -18.82 -1.75
N ASP A 150 -6.55 -17.88 -2.48
CA ASP A 150 -7.28 -16.81 -3.19
C ASP A 150 -7.90 -17.24 -4.52
N LYS A 151 -8.34 -18.50 -4.63
CA LYS A 151 -9.18 -18.99 -5.75
C LYS A 151 -10.56 -18.35 -5.83
N LEU A 152 -10.77 -17.24 -5.12
CA LEU A 152 -12.06 -16.55 -4.99
C LEU A 152 -12.51 -15.77 -6.23
N HIS A 153 -11.64 -15.58 -7.22
CA HIS A 153 -11.98 -14.77 -8.41
C HIS A 153 -12.44 -15.58 -9.64
N LYS A 154 -12.87 -16.82 -9.45
CA LYS A 154 -13.54 -17.60 -10.51
C LYS A 154 -15.00 -17.18 -10.65
N GLY A 155 -15.25 -16.11 -11.33
CA GLY A 155 -16.60 -15.61 -11.58
C GLY A 155 -16.69 -14.82 -12.88
N LYS A 156 -17.84 -14.19 -13.11
CA LYS A 156 -18.02 -13.23 -14.19
C LYS A 156 -17.15 -12.00 -13.91
N LYS A 157 -16.45 -11.50 -14.94
CA LYS A 157 -15.62 -10.29 -14.82
C LYS A 157 -16.40 -9.12 -14.23
N ASP A 158 -15.79 -8.42 -13.30
CA ASP A 158 -16.38 -7.26 -12.62
C ASP A 158 -16.05 -5.96 -13.38
N ALA A 159 -17.10 -5.38 -13.99
CA ALA A 159 -17.05 -4.07 -14.64
C ALA A 159 -17.63 -2.93 -13.78
N SER A 160 -18.21 -3.25 -12.61
CA SER A 160 -18.93 -2.26 -11.78
C SER A 160 -18.04 -1.48 -10.83
N THR A 161 -16.85 -2.00 -10.52
CA THR A 161 -15.88 -1.37 -9.62
C THR A 161 -14.92 -0.51 -10.43
N ILE A 162 -14.74 0.75 -10.02
CA ILE A 162 -13.70 1.63 -10.54
C ILE A 162 -12.40 1.27 -9.80
N ARG A 163 -11.33 1.03 -10.58
CA ARG A 163 -10.01 0.70 -10.05
C ARG A 163 -8.98 1.72 -10.50
N CYS A 164 -7.96 1.95 -9.67
CA CYS A 164 -6.81 2.77 -10.04
C CYS A 164 -5.68 1.87 -10.54
N ALA A 165 -4.95 2.36 -11.55
CA ALA A 165 -3.71 1.76 -12.03
C ALA A 165 -2.69 2.86 -12.27
N GLN A 166 -1.42 2.64 -11.87
CA GLN A 166 -0.34 3.60 -12.05
C GLN A 166 0.18 3.61 -13.50
N SER A 167 0.04 2.47 -14.18
CA SER A 167 0.57 2.26 -15.52
C SER A 167 -0.18 1.15 -16.26
N GLU A 168 0.15 0.98 -17.53
CA GLU A 168 -0.32 -0.17 -18.33
C GLU A 168 0.14 -1.52 -17.73
N HIS A 169 1.32 -1.55 -17.10
CA HIS A 169 1.81 -2.74 -16.41
C HIS A 169 0.85 -3.18 -15.28
N ASP A 170 0.40 -2.23 -14.46
CA ASP A 170 -0.58 -2.49 -13.40
C ASP A 170 -1.90 -2.96 -13.98
N LEU A 171 -2.40 -2.26 -15.00
CA LEU A 171 -3.67 -2.57 -15.64
C LEU A 171 -3.70 -4.01 -16.16
N GLU A 172 -2.67 -4.44 -16.88
CA GLU A 172 -2.59 -5.80 -17.45
C GLU A 172 -2.60 -6.88 -16.36
N ILE A 173 -1.84 -6.69 -15.30
CA ILE A 173 -1.77 -7.64 -14.20
C ILE A 173 -3.07 -7.63 -13.39
N PHE A 174 -3.53 -6.44 -12.98
CA PHE A 174 -4.73 -6.32 -12.15
C PHE A 174 -6.01 -6.79 -12.85
N ALA A 175 -6.17 -6.51 -14.15
CA ALA A 175 -7.29 -7.03 -14.93
C ALA A 175 -7.35 -8.57 -14.88
N ARG A 176 -6.19 -9.23 -14.97
CA ARG A 176 -6.07 -10.67 -14.90
C ARG A 176 -6.30 -11.21 -13.49
N VAL A 177 -5.57 -10.70 -12.49
CA VAL A 177 -5.60 -11.27 -11.13
C VAL A 177 -6.89 -10.96 -10.37
N PHE A 178 -7.53 -9.81 -10.65
CA PHE A 178 -8.83 -9.46 -10.06
C PHE A 178 -10.01 -9.90 -10.90
N ASN A 179 -9.78 -10.58 -12.02
CA ASN A 179 -10.83 -10.97 -12.98
C ASN A 179 -11.74 -9.78 -13.30
N ALA A 180 -11.13 -8.65 -13.70
CA ALA A 180 -11.80 -7.39 -13.96
C ALA A 180 -11.73 -7.00 -15.45
N GLU A 181 -12.71 -6.26 -15.95
CA GLU A 181 -12.65 -5.67 -17.28
C GLU A 181 -11.63 -4.51 -17.27
N LYS A 182 -10.81 -4.37 -18.34
CA LYS A 182 -9.79 -3.31 -18.44
C LYS A 182 -10.41 -1.92 -18.37
N GLU A 183 -11.61 -1.75 -18.92
CA GLU A 183 -12.37 -0.51 -18.93
C GLU A 183 -12.82 -0.05 -17.54
N SER A 184 -12.70 -0.92 -16.54
CA SER A 184 -12.96 -0.59 -15.13
C SER A 184 -11.78 0.10 -14.44
N PHE A 185 -10.64 0.20 -15.12
CA PHE A 185 -9.43 0.84 -14.59
C PHE A 185 -9.29 2.28 -15.07
N LEU A 186 -8.94 3.17 -14.14
CA LEU A 186 -8.48 4.52 -14.43
C LEU A 186 -6.95 4.51 -14.40
N LEU A 187 -6.35 4.84 -15.53
CA LEU A 187 -4.92 5.13 -15.63
C LEU A 187 -4.69 6.54 -15.09
N SER A 188 -4.56 6.68 -13.79
CA SER A 188 -4.51 7.96 -13.09
C SER A 188 -3.47 8.02 -11.99
N ASP A 189 -2.68 6.97 -11.81
CA ASP A 189 -1.90 6.73 -10.61
C ASP A 189 -2.78 6.47 -9.36
N LEU A 190 -2.16 6.30 -8.22
CA LEU A 190 -2.83 6.13 -6.95
C LEU A 190 -3.04 7.49 -6.28
N PRO A 191 -4.24 7.82 -5.78
CA PRO A 191 -4.51 9.09 -5.12
C PRO A 191 -3.52 9.46 -4.01
N ARG A 192 -2.97 8.48 -3.29
CA ARG A 192 -1.95 8.72 -2.25
C ARG A 192 -0.68 9.37 -2.79
N ASN A 193 -0.37 9.16 -4.05
CA ASN A 193 0.85 9.63 -4.68
C ASN A 193 0.79 11.09 -5.13
N ASP A 194 -0.39 11.71 -5.18
CA ASP A 194 -0.55 13.12 -5.54
C ASP A 194 0.33 14.05 -4.67
N GLU A 195 0.55 13.68 -3.42
CA GLU A 195 1.39 14.41 -2.47
C GLU A 195 2.89 14.37 -2.84
N LEU A 196 3.33 13.39 -3.64
CA LEU A 196 4.74 13.24 -4.05
C LEU A 196 5.10 14.15 -5.23
N VAL A 197 4.12 14.60 -5.99
CA VAL A 197 4.37 15.40 -7.20
C VAL A 197 4.76 16.84 -6.86
N GLY A 198 5.64 17.40 -7.68
CA GLY A 198 6.15 18.75 -7.55
C GLY A 198 7.32 18.89 -6.57
N LYS A 199 8.07 19.99 -6.72
CA LYS A 199 9.21 20.28 -5.84
C LYS A 199 8.71 20.61 -4.43
N LYS A 200 9.30 19.98 -3.43
CA LYS A 200 9.11 20.33 -2.02
C LYS A 200 10.07 21.44 -1.63
N THR A 201 9.59 22.39 -0.84
CA THR A 201 10.45 23.47 -0.33
C THR A 201 11.40 22.95 0.73
N VAL A 202 12.49 23.67 0.95
CA VAL A 202 13.45 23.36 2.02
C VAL A 202 12.77 23.37 3.38
N GLU A 203 11.83 24.31 3.59
CA GLU A 203 11.06 24.45 4.83
C GLU A 203 10.16 23.22 5.06
N GLU A 204 9.50 22.70 4.02
CA GLU A 204 8.68 21.49 4.12
C GLU A 204 9.53 20.27 4.48
N ILE A 205 10.68 20.11 3.83
CA ILE A 205 11.62 19.01 4.11
C ILE A 205 12.16 19.13 5.54
N ASN A 206 12.60 20.32 5.96
CA ASN A 206 13.11 20.55 7.30
C ASN A 206 12.05 20.35 8.39
N ALA A 207 10.79 20.68 8.11
CA ALA A 207 9.69 20.39 9.02
C ALA A 207 9.49 18.87 9.22
N ILE A 208 9.70 18.06 8.19
CA ILE A 208 9.65 16.60 8.30
C ILE A 208 10.88 16.09 9.05
N LYS A 209 12.10 16.58 8.73
CA LYS A 209 13.32 16.24 9.45
C LYS A 209 13.19 16.51 10.96
N ALA A 210 12.63 17.65 11.32
CA ALA A 210 12.39 18.02 12.71
C ALA A 210 11.44 17.05 13.44
N LYS A 211 10.34 16.61 12.78
CA LYS A 211 9.43 15.58 13.34
C LYS A 211 10.14 14.24 13.59
N LEU A 212 11.13 13.91 12.79
CA LEU A 212 11.90 12.68 12.87
C LEU A 212 13.16 12.80 13.71
N ASN A 213 13.44 13.99 14.25
CA ASN A 213 14.69 14.34 14.96
C ASN A 213 15.96 14.11 14.12
N ILE A 214 15.88 14.37 12.81
CA ILE A 214 17.00 14.26 11.87
C ILE A 214 17.70 15.62 11.76
N PRO A 215 19.06 15.67 11.81
CA PRO A 215 19.80 16.89 11.53
C PRO A 215 19.54 17.41 10.12
N THR A 216 19.33 18.73 10.00
CA THR A 216 18.93 19.35 8.72
C THR A 216 20.01 19.25 7.64
N GLU A 217 21.28 19.25 8.04
CA GLU A 217 22.47 19.18 7.18
C GLU A 217 22.73 17.77 6.61
N LYS A 218 22.18 16.72 7.24
CA LYS A 218 22.39 15.33 6.77
C LYS A 218 21.50 15.01 5.58
N LYS A 219 22.04 14.29 4.62
CA LYS A 219 21.27 13.57 3.61
C LYS A 219 20.62 12.33 4.23
N VAL A 220 19.53 11.86 3.62
CA VAL A 220 18.70 10.80 4.19
C VAL A 220 18.65 9.61 3.25
N ILE A 221 19.06 8.46 3.73
CA ILE A 221 18.83 7.16 3.10
C ILE A 221 17.59 6.53 3.74
N LEU A 222 16.60 6.15 2.94
CA LEU A 222 15.45 5.37 3.41
C LEU A 222 15.63 3.91 2.98
N TYR A 223 15.81 3.00 3.94
CA TYR A 223 15.89 1.58 3.67
C TYR A 223 14.58 0.88 4.04
N MET A 224 13.93 0.29 3.04
CA MET A 224 12.64 -0.37 3.14
C MET A 224 12.72 -1.82 2.66
N PRO A 225 13.24 -2.75 3.46
CA PRO A 225 13.30 -4.16 3.10
C PRO A 225 11.89 -4.78 3.07
N THR A 226 11.65 -5.62 2.07
CA THR A 226 10.43 -6.45 2.00
C THR A 226 10.53 -7.58 3.03
N TYR A 227 9.46 -7.85 3.76
CA TYR A 227 9.41 -9.03 4.61
C TYR A 227 9.28 -10.30 3.78
N ARG A 228 9.79 -11.41 4.32
CA ARG A 228 9.70 -12.74 3.71
C ARG A 228 8.56 -13.48 4.37
N GLU A 229 7.45 -13.69 3.64
CA GLU A 229 6.26 -14.38 4.14
C GLU A 229 6.57 -15.81 4.60
N TYR A 230 7.62 -16.40 4.05
CA TYR A 230 8.08 -17.75 4.33
C TYR A 230 9.12 -17.82 5.47
N LEU A 231 9.64 -16.70 5.95
CA LEU A 231 10.53 -16.66 7.11
C LEU A 231 9.74 -16.35 8.37
N VAL A 232 9.59 -17.36 9.21
CA VAL A 232 8.91 -17.23 10.51
C VAL A 232 9.82 -17.75 11.63
N ASP A 233 9.76 -17.10 12.79
CA ASP A 233 10.44 -17.55 14.00
C ASP A 233 9.71 -18.74 14.65
N GLU A 234 10.26 -19.28 15.74
CA GLU A 234 9.69 -20.39 16.50
C GLU A 234 8.26 -20.08 17.05
N SER A 235 7.89 -18.81 17.11
CA SER A 235 6.56 -18.33 17.56
C SER A 235 5.64 -17.99 16.40
N TYR A 236 5.99 -18.35 15.17
CA TYR A 236 5.27 -18.03 13.93
C TYR A 236 5.13 -16.53 13.64
N ASN A 237 6.06 -15.70 14.15
CA ASN A 237 6.14 -14.31 13.75
C ASN A 237 7.10 -14.15 12.57
N ASN A 238 6.71 -13.31 11.61
CA ASN A 238 7.61 -12.96 10.52
C ASN A 238 8.76 -12.11 11.06
N TYR A 239 9.98 -12.39 10.60
CA TYR A 239 11.14 -11.59 10.91
C TYR A 239 11.89 -11.20 9.63
N ILE A 240 12.71 -10.17 9.74
CA ILE A 240 13.65 -9.78 8.70
C ILE A 240 14.97 -9.46 9.37
N LYS A 241 16.06 -10.00 8.81
CA LYS A 241 17.42 -9.71 9.24
C LYS A 241 18.27 -9.54 7.98
N PRO A 242 18.26 -8.35 7.36
CA PRO A 242 19.15 -8.08 6.25
C PRO A 242 20.61 -8.35 6.67
N PRO A 243 21.45 -8.88 5.78
CA PRO A 243 22.86 -9.13 6.06
C PRO A 243 23.64 -7.81 6.02
N MET A 244 23.43 -6.98 7.05
CA MET A 244 24.04 -5.66 7.19
C MET A 244 24.66 -5.48 8.57
N THR A 245 25.81 -4.85 8.61
CA THR A 245 26.58 -4.52 9.80
C THR A 245 26.50 -3.03 10.07
N LEU A 246 25.62 -2.61 11.00
CA LEU A 246 25.33 -1.18 11.24
C LEU A 246 26.56 -0.34 11.56
N THR A 247 27.53 -0.89 12.28
CA THR A 247 28.79 -0.18 12.56
C THR A 247 29.57 0.12 11.29
N LYS A 248 29.65 -0.83 10.36
CA LYS A 248 30.30 -0.65 9.06
C LYS A 248 29.60 0.41 8.21
N TRP A 249 28.26 0.40 8.22
CA TRP A 249 27.47 1.42 7.54
C TRP A 249 27.69 2.81 8.16
N ALA A 250 27.73 2.90 9.48
CA ALA A 250 27.98 4.16 10.18
C ALA A 250 29.39 4.69 9.87
N GLU A 251 30.42 3.84 9.92
CA GLU A 251 31.82 4.20 9.59
C GLU A 251 31.94 4.75 8.15
N ALA A 252 31.19 4.18 7.20
CA ALA A 252 31.27 4.58 5.79
C ALA A 252 30.43 5.81 5.45
N LEU A 253 29.29 6.03 6.11
CA LEU A 253 28.24 6.91 5.61
C LEU A 253 27.80 8.00 6.61
N SER A 254 28.14 7.90 7.91
CA SER A 254 27.56 8.79 8.93
C SER A 254 28.02 10.26 8.83
N ASP A 255 29.13 10.54 8.13
CA ASP A 255 29.58 11.90 7.92
C ASP A 255 28.61 12.70 7.02
N GLU A 256 27.97 12.06 6.07
CA GLU A 256 27.08 12.70 5.10
C GLU A 256 25.61 12.33 5.29
N TYR A 257 25.33 11.09 5.69
CA TYR A 257 23.99 10.52 5.70
C TYR A 257 23.50 10.15 7.10
N VAL A 258 22.16 10.03 7.19
CA VAL A 258 21.45 9.26 8.20
C VAL A 258 20.65 8.15 7.51
N LEU A 259 20.45 7.03 8.20
CA LEU A 259 19.70 5.87 7.72
C LEU A 259 18.35 5.78 8.42
N LEU A 260 17.26 5.98 7.67
CA LEU A 260 15.90 5.66 8.11
C LEU A 260 15.61 4.20 7.78
N PHE A 261 15.45 3.37 8.79
CA PHE A 261 15.07 1.98 8.62
C PHE A 261 13.57 1.80 8.81
N ARG A 262 12.89 1.25 7.79
CA ARG A 262 11.44 0.99 7.83
C ARG A 262 11.14 -0.46 7.55
N ALA A 263 11.01 -1.27 8.59
CA ALA A 263 10.49 -2.63 8.47
C ALA A 263 9.00 -2.65 8.10
N HIS A 264 8.56 -3.73 7.47
CA HIS A 264 7.14 -3.96 7.22
C HIS A 264 6.40 -4.16 8.56
N TYR A 265 5.17 -3.65 8.67
CA TYR A 265 4.36 -3.71 9.90
C TYR A 265 4.07 -5.15 10.41
N ALA A 266 4.24 -6.16 9.58
CA ALA A 266 4.09 -7.56 9.96
C ALA A 266 5.35 -8.14 10.64
N VAL A 267 6.45 -7.38 10.72
CA VAL A 267 7.71 -7.81 11.31
C VAL A 267 7.74 -7.35 12.77
N ASN A 268 7.67 -8.29 13.70
CA ASN A 268 7.69 -7.98 15.14
C ASN A 268 9.09 -7.68 15.69
N LYS A 269 10.12 -8.19 15.02
CA LYS A 269 11.52 -7.90 15.34
C LYS A 269 12.30 -7.68 14.04
N ALA A 270 12.66 -6.45 13.80
CA ALA A 270 13.70 -6.11 12.85
C ALA A 270 15.08 -6.21 13.56
N LEU A 271 16.06 -5.55 13.04
CA LEU A 271 17.34 -5.36 13.70
C LEU A 271 17.12 -4.73 15.08
N ASP A 272 17.96 -5.07 16.07
CA ASP A 272 17.97 -4.43 17.40
C ASP A 272 18.56 -3.01 17.24
N LEU A 273 17.74 -2.12 16.66
CA LEU A 273 18.12 -0.77 16.27
C LEU A 273 18.13 0.12 17.50
N LYS A 274 19.27 0.72 17.78
CA LYS A 274 19.38 1.82 18.73
C LYS A 274 19.55 3.10 17.93
N ASN A 275 18.75 4.11 18.25
CA ASN A 275 18.98 5.46 17.73
C ASN A 275 20.33 5.98 18.28
N ASP A 276 21.36 5.87 17.44
CA ASP A 276 22.74 6.25 17.79
C ASP A 276 23.22 7.53 17.07
N GLY A 277 22.27 8.23 16.43
CA GLY A 277 22.54 9.43 15.63
C GLY A 277 22.73 9.14 14.13
N PHE A 278 22.98 7.90 13.73
CA PHE A 278 23.04 7.48 12.33
C PHE A 278 21.81 6.72 11.90
N VAL A 279 21.34 5.73 12.69
CA VAL A 279 20.17 4.91 12.35
C VAL A 279 18.94 5.36 13.12
N PHE A 280 17.82 5.50 12.41
CA PHE A 280 16.51 5.85 12.97
C PHE A 280 15.48 4.79 12.57
N ASP A 281 14.88 4.11 13.55
CA ASP A 281 13.76 3.21 13.28
C ASP A 281 12.48 3.99 13.06
N VAL A 282 12.02 4.01 11.81
CA VAL A 282 10.78 4.68 11.39
C VAL A 282 9.67 3.68 11.00
N SER A 283 9.77 2.41 11.45
CA SER A 283 8.82 1.35 11.10
C SER A 283 7.40 1.67 11.56
N SER A 284 7.25 2.36 12.70
CA SER A 284 5.96 2.80 13.24
C SER A 284 5.49 4.16 12.73
N TYR A 285 6.31 4.88 11.95
CA TYR A 285 5.92 6.21 11.46
C TYR A 285 4.74 6.13 10.49
N PRO A 286 3.63 6.87 10.74
CA PRO A 286 2.38 6.62 10.04
C PRO A 286 2.35 7.14 8.58
N ARG A 287 3.18 8.14 8.25
CA ARG A 287 3.14 8.87 6.98
C ARG A 287 4.27 8.46 6.04
N ILE A 288 4.02 7.45 5.19
CA ILE A 288 5.05 6.96 4.26
C ILE A 288 5.55 8.05 3.30
N ASN A 289 4.67 8.91 2.80
CA ASN A 289 5.05 9.96 1.87
C ASN A 289 6.00 10.99 2.50
N GLU A 290 5.86 11.29 3.79
CA GLU A 290 6.80 12.17 4.49
C GLU A 290 8.20 11.54 4.52
N LEU A 291 8.29 10.20 4.66
CA LEU A 291 9.58 9.49 4.60
C LEU A 291 10.17 9.53 3.18
N TYR A 292 9.34 9.36 2.13
CA TYR A 292 9.80 9.53 0.76
C TYR A 292 10.26 10.95 0.48
N ILE A 293 9.49 11.97 0.90
CA ILE A 293 9.80 13.38 0.67
C ILE A 293 11.13 13.78 1.31
N VAL A 294 11.42 13.29 2.53
CA VAL A 294 12.65 13.65 3.25
C VAL A 294 13.88 12.91 2.76
N SER A 295 13.70 11.79 2.06
CA SER A 295 14.81 10.91 1.66
C SER A 295 15.44 11.35 0.36
N ASP A 296 16.78 11.31 0.31
CA ASP A 296 17.57 11.58 -0.89
C ASP A 296 17.81 10.31 -1.71
N ILE A 297 17.84 9.15 -1.05
CA ILE A 297 18.07 7.83 -1.67
C ILE A 297 17.07 6.84 -1.08
N LEU A 298 16.43 6.03 -1.94
CA LEU A 298 15.68 4.84 -1.51
C LEU A 298 16.54 3.59 -1.70
N ILE A 299 16.61 2.75 -0.68
CA ILE A 299 17.10 1.39 -0.78
C ILE A 299 15.92 0.44 -0.53
N SER A 300 15.71 -0.51 -1.41
CA SER A 300 14.71 -1.55 -1.21
C SER A 300 15.14 -2.84 -1.92
N ASP A 301 14.22 -3.79 -2.06
CA ASP A 301 14.45 -5.07 -2.73
C ASP A 301 13.25 -5.43 -3.63
N TYR A 302 12.25 -6.15 -3.14
CA TYR A 302 11.10 -6.66 -3.90
C TYR A 302 9.83 -5.84 -3.66
N SER A 303 9.96 -4.53 -3.51
CA SER A 303 8.88 -3.64 -3.07
C SER A 303 8.32 -2.76 -4.18
N SER A 304 7.00 -2.56 -4.16
CA SER A 304 6.33 -1.51 -4.94
C SER A 304 6.72 -0.07 -4.54
N ALA A 305 7.49 0.09 -3.48
CA ALA A 305 8.02 1.39 -3.05
C ALA A 305 8.84 2.09 -4.15
N TYR A 306 9.47 1.33 -5.04
CA TYR A 306 10.19 1.88 -6.20
C TYR A 306 9.28 2.74 -7.08
N MET A 307 8.06 2.28 -7.37
CA MET A 307 7.15 2.99 -8.26
C MET A 307 6.64 4.29 -7.62
N ASP A 308 6.31 4.25 -6.34
CA ASP A 308 5.90 5.44 -5.61
C ASP A 308 7.07 6.45 -5.48
N TYR A 309 8.26 5.97 -5.10
CA TYR A 309 9.43 6.82 -4.91
C TYR A 309 9.94 7.43 -6.22
N ALA A 310 9.82 6.72 -7.33
CA ALA A 310 10.22 7.20 -8.66
C ALA A 310 9.55 8.52 -9.05
N ILE A 311 8.39 8.84 -8.48
CA ILE A 311 7.69 10.12 -8.70
C ILE A 311 8.54 11.31 -8.26
N LEU A 312 9.41 11.12 -7.27
CA LEU A 312 10.35 12.14 -6.80
C LEU A 312 11.58 12.31 -7.70
N GLU A 313 11.80 11.39 -8.65
CA GLU A 313 12.92 11.38 -9.59
C GLU A 313 14.29 11.41 -8.89
N ARG A 314 14.41 10.73 -7.75
CA ARG A 314 15.61 10.62 -6.92
C ARG A 314 16.23 9.23 -7.05
N PRO A 315 17.54 9.07 -6.71
CA PRO A 315 18.22 7.78 -6.77
C PRO A 315 17.53 6.67 -6.02
N MET A 316 17.48 5.49 -6.62
CA MET A 316 17.01 4.25 -6.02
C MET A 316 18.11 3.19 -6.15
N LEU A 317 18.30 2.37 -5.11
CA LEU A 317 19.25 1.27 -5.06
C LEU A 317 18.54 -0.03 -4.69
N CYS A 318 19.07 -1.15 -5.16
CA CYS A 318 18.49 -2.47 -4.93
C CYS A 318 19.41 -3.34 -4.09
N PHE A 319 18.95 -3.77 -2.90
CA PHE A 319 19.67 -4.70 -2.03
C PHE A 319 18.91 -6.03 -1.98
N ALA A 320 19.16 -6.89 -2.97
CA ALA A 320 18.45 -8.16 -3.16
C ALA A 320 19.37 -9.36 -2.92
N TYR A 321 19.85 -9.51 -1.68
CA TYR A 321 20.81 -10.52 -1.24
C TYR A 321 20.31 -11.97 -1.31
N ASP A 322 19.03 -12.20 -1.52
CA ASP A 322 18.36 -13.50 -1.57
C ASP A 322 17.45 -13.62 -2.81
N LEU A 323 17.83 -12.99 -3.94
CA LEU A 323 16.99 -12.87 -5.13
C LEU A 323 16.52 -14.25 -5.66
N GLU A 324 17.43 -15.21 -5.82
CA GLU A 324 17.09 -16.54 -6.34
C GLU A 324 16.06 -17.25 -5.44
N GLU A 325 16.27 -17.22 -4.12
CA GLU A 325 15.34 -17.82 -3.16
C GLU A 325 13.98 -17.13 -3.18
N TYR A 326 13.99 -15.78 -3.30
CA TYR A 326 12.76 -15.00 -3.33
C TYR A 326 11.94 -15.27 -4.60
N GLU A 327 12.58 -15.33 -5.75
CA GLU A 327 11.94 -15.70 -7.02
C GLU A 327 11.37 -17.12 -6.99
N GLU A 328 12.11 -18.09 -6.48
CA GLU A 328 11.64 -19.46 -6.36
C GLU A 328 10.41 -19.58 -5.46
N LYS A 329 10.45 -18.93 -4.28
CA LYS A 329 9.39 -19.07 -3.28
C LYS A 329 8.18 -18.16 -3.51
N ARG A 330 8.41 -16.93 -3.93
CA ARG A 330 7.36 -15.92 -4.07
C ARG A 330 6.98 -15.65 -5.52
N GLY A 331 7.96 -15.47 -6.37
CA GLY A 331 7.84 -15.08 -7.76
C GLY A 331 7.65 -13.58 -7.97
N LEU A 332 8.22 -13.10 -9.05
CA LEU A 332 8.16 -11.71 -9.49
C LEU A 332 7.47 -11.60 -10.85
N TYR A 333 6.86 -10.45 -11.15
CA TYR A 333 6.34 -10.13 -12.48
C TYR A 333 7.40 -9.44 -13.35
N LEU A 334 8.40 -8.85 -12.73
CA LEU A 334 9.50 -8.15 -13.40
C LEU A 334 10.82 -8.85 -13.09
N LYS A 335 11.69 -8.91 -14.09
CA LYS A 335 13.10 -9.19 -13.89
C LYS A 335 13.76 -7.90 -13.39
N LEU A 336 14.31 -7.94 -12.18
CA LEU A 336 14.79 -6.74 -11.49
C LEU A 336 15.97 -6.08 -12.23
N ASP A 337 16.88 -6.87 -12.77
CA ASP A 337 18.06 -6.43 -13.53
C ASP A 337 17.71 -5.71 -14.84
N GLU A 338 16.56 -6.06 -15.45
CA GLU A 338 16.07 -5.43 -16.68
C GLU A 338 15.13 -4.23 -16.38
N ALA A 339 14.49 -4.23 -15.21
CA ALA A 339 13.42 -3.28 -14.91
C ALA A 339 13.85 -2.12 -14.04
N LEU A 340 14.71 -2.35 -13.04
CA LEU A 340 15.11 -1.31 -12.09
C LEU A 340 16.13 -0.34 -12.71
N PRO A 341 16.16 0.92 -12.26
CA PRO A 341 17.08 1.94 -12.77
C PRO A 341 18.47 1.88 -12.11
N CYS A 342 18.78 0.79 -11.41
CA CYS A 342 20.03 0.60 -10.67
C CYS A 342 20.50 -0.86 -10.79
N GLU A 343 21.77 -1.08 -10.49
CA GLU A 343 22.33 -2.41 -10.39
C GLU A 343 21.86 -3.10 -9.09
N ILE A 344 21.73 -4.42 -9.13
CA ILE A 344 21.34 -5.22 -7.99
C ILE A 344 22.58 -5.51 -7.14
N CYS A 345 22.54 -5.16 -5.86
CA CYS A 345 23.54 -5.56 -4.87
C CYS A 345 23.08 -6.79 -4.11
N ASP A 346 23.91 -7.81 -4.06
CA ASP A 346 23.72 -9.04 -3.30
C ASP A 346 24.43 -9.04 -1.93
N ASN A 347 25.29 -8.05 -1.68
CA ASN A 347 26.04 -7.90 -0.43
C ASN A 347 26.16 -6.44 -0.01
N GLU A 348 26.47 -6.21 1.29
CA GLU A 348 26.52 -4.88 1.85
C GLU A 348 27.73 -4.05 1.36
N ASP A 349 28.87 -4.69 0.99
CA ASP A 349 30.04 -3.98 0.49
C ASP A 349 29.77 -3.33 -0.86
N ALA A 350 29.16 -4.07 -1.77
CA ALA A 350 28.76 -3.55 -3.08
C ALA A 350 27.78 -2.39 -2.93
N LEU A 351 26.81 -2.51 -2.01
CA LEU A 351 25.81 -1.48 -1.79
C LEU A 351 26.42 -0.20 -1.18
N ILE A 352 27.30 -0.34 -0.19
CA ILE A 352 28.00 0.81 0.41
C ILE A 352 28.84 1.51 -0.67
N SER A 353 29.58 0.76 -1.48
CA SER A 353 30.36 1.34 -2.59
C SER A 353 29.48 2.10 -3.57
N GLN A 354 28.31 1.56 -3.95
CA GLN A 354 27.34 2.27 -4.80
C GLN A 354 26.85 3.58 -4.18
N ILE A 355 26.68 3.65 -2.85
CA ILE A 355 26.25 4.87 -2.16
C ILE A 355 27.38 5.90 -2.16
N VAL A 356 28.60 5.48 -1.84
CA VAL A 356 29.79 6.37 -1.76
C VAL A 356 30.14 6.94 -3.13
N ASP A 357 30.07 6.13 -4.18
CA ASP A 357 30.42 6.50 -5.54
C ASP A 357 29.22 7.03 -6.34
N LEU A 358 28.06 7.31 -5.69
CA LEU A 358 26.82 7.64 -6.36
C LEU A 358 26.90 8.94 -7.17
N ASN A 359 26.79 8.83 -8.49
CA ASN A 359 26.47 9.97 -9.33
C ASN A 359 24.97 10.28 -9.27
N TYR A 360 24.62 11.24 -8.40
CA TYR A 360 23.21 11.57 -8.09
C TYR A 360 22.41 11.97 -9.34
N GLU A 361 22.98 12.80 -10.22
CA GLU A 361 22.32 13.29 -11.43
C GLU A 361 22.05 12.16 -12.43
N GLU A 362 23.02 11.27 -12.63
CA GLU A 362 22.87 10.11 -13.51
C GLU A 362 21.82 9.13 -12.97
N ALA A 363 21.86 8.80 -11.67
CA ALA A 363 20.91 7.93 -11.03
C ALA A 363 19.49 8.52 -11.08
N SER A 364 19.35 9.82 -10.85
CA SER A 364 18.07 10.53 -10.97
C SER A 364 17.53 10.49 -12.41
N ALA A 365 18.39 10.62 -13.42
CA ALA A 365 17.99 10.51 -14.83
C ALA A 365 17.46 9.10 -15.15
N LYS A 366 18.10 8.04 -14.64
CA LYS A 366 17.63 6.67 -14.78
C LYS A 366 16.28 6.46 -14.08
N THR A 367 16.11 7.02 -12.87
CA THR A 367 14.82 6.98 -12.16
C THR A 367 13.71 7.69 -12.90
N ARG A 368 14.00 8.80 -13.60
CA ARG A 368 13.02 9.50 -14.43
C ARG A 368 12.51 8.62 -15.57
N ILE A 369 13.38 7.89 -16.25
CA ILE A 369 13.00 6.92 -17.30
C ILE A 369 12.14 5.80 -16.71
N PHE A 370 12.49 5.29 -15.53
CA PHE A 370 11.69 4.29 -14.80
C PHE A 370 10.29 4.82 -14.46
N LYS A 371 10.18 6.06 -13.98
CA LYS A 371 8.91 6.72 -13.68
C LYS A 371 8.01 6.82 -14.93
N GLU A 372 8.55 7.18 -16.10
CA GLU A 372 7.80 7.25 -17.35
C GLU A 372 7.15 5.90 -17.71
N ARG A 373 7.74 4.79 -17.30
CA ARG A 373 7.20 3.45 -17.52
C ARG A 373 6.16 3.03 -16.48
N PHE A 374 6.40 3.33 -15.19
CA PHE A 374 5.63 2.74 -14.08
C PHE A 374 4.71 3.71 -13.33
N ALA A 375 4.90 5.02 -13.47
CA ALA A 375 4.07 6.04 -12.85
C ALA A 375 3.88 7.28 -13.77
N PRO A 376 3.54 7.09 -15.08
CA PRO A 376 3.46 8.19 -16.05
C PRO A 376 2.32 9.18 -15.77
N PHE A 377 1.31 8.79 -14.99
CA PHE A 377 0.08 9.56 -14.76
C PHE A 377 0.06 10.27 -13.40
N ALA A 378 1.18 10.35 -12.69
CA ALA A 378 1.23 10.93 -11.35
C ALA A 378 0.79 12.41 -11.30
N GLY A 379 0.02 12.78 -10.27
CA GLY A 379 -0.21 14.17 -9.91
C GLY A 379 -1.64 14.69 -9.86
N ASN A 380 -2.64 13.93 -10.34
CA ASN A 380 -4.04 14.34 -10.30
C ASN A 380 -5.00 13.15 -10.05
N ALA A 381 -4.50 12.09 -9.46
CA ALA A 381 -5.26 10.85 -9.31
C ALA A 381 -6.51 11.05 -8.43
N SER A 382 -6.41 11.77 -7.32
CA SER A 382 -7.55 12.04 -6.44
C SER A 382 -8.66 12.81 -7.16
N LYS A 383 -8.28 13.84 -7.91
CA LYS A 383 -9.22 14.65 -8.70
C LYS A 383 -9.89 13.81 -9.79
N THR A 384 -9.11 13.03 -10.54
CA THR A 384 -9.61 12.16 -11.61
C THR A 384 -10.62 11.12 -11.09
N VAL A 385 -10.30 10.47 -9.97
CA VAL A 385 -11.21 9.48 -9.35
C VAL A 385 -12.49 10.15 -8.86
N VAL A 386 -12.41 11.32 -8.21
CA VAL A 386 -13.60 12.02 -7.73
C VAL A 386 -14.46 12.54 -8.88
N GLU A 387 -13.87 13.03 -9.96
CA GLU A 387 -14.62 13.41 -11.18
C GLU A 387 -15.33 12.21 -11.80
N GLU A 388 -14.71 11.03 -11.81
CA GLU A 388 -15.36 9.81 -12.29
C GLU A 388 -16.52 9.38 -11.38
N ILE A 389 -16.39 9.55 -10.06
CA ILE A 389 -17.51 9.35 -9.13
C ILE A 389 -18.66 10.29 -9.48
N VAL A 390 -18.39 11.59 -9.67
CA VAL A 390 -19.41 12.59 -9.99
C VAL A 390 -20.15 12.28 -11.30
N LYS A 391 -19.46 11.79 -12.34
CA LYS A 391 -20.09 11.37 -13.61
C LYS A 391 -21.07 10.22 -13.45
N ARG A 392 -20.92 9.40 -12.40
CA ARG A 392 -21.78 8.22 -12.14
C ARG A 392 -22.90 8.46 -11.11
N LEU A 393 -22.99 9.65 -10.51
CA LEU A 393 -24.04 10.02 -9.54
C LEU A 393 -25.38 10.33 -10.21
#